data_0d510aa231f1f5e4af50c907d14584d9
#
_entry.id   0d510aa231f1f5e4af50c907d14584d9
#
_cell.length_a   1.000
_cell.length_b   1.000
_cell.length_c   1.000
_cell.angle_alpha   90.00
_cell.angle_beta   90.00
_cell.angle_gamma   90.00
#
_symmetry.space_group_name_H-M   'P 1'
#
loop_
_entity.id
_entity.type
_entity.pdbx_description
1 polymer ?
#
loop_
_entity_poly.entity_id
_entity_poly.type
_entity_poly.pdbx_seq_one_letter_code
_entity_poly.pdbx_strand_id
1 'polypeptide(L)'
;MILYHISAKKLITRCTFSMLAASLILCPAVFSGCSAKTENVKNTDAGSQDPISATAIKLNTAVTVTIYDSQDRELLTECMNLCDKYEKIFSRTADDSELYQLNHRELTPVKGTEDTYQVSASLAELVSKGLDYSVLSEGAFDIAIEPLTSLWDFTAENPKVPKDSLIQAALPKCNYHNISVDTCLLYTSPSPRDTR
;
A
#
# COMPACT_ATOMS: atom_id res chain seq x y z
N MET A 1 22.21 12.30 1.53
CA MET A 1 22.59 11.10 2.29
C MET A 1 22.19 11.32 3.74
N ILE A 2 20.99 10.91 4.14
CA ILE A 2 20.51 11.05 5.52
C ILE A 2 20.26 9.62 6.02
N LEU A 3 21.17 9.16 6.88
CA LEU A 3 21.06 7.90 7.60
C LEU A 3 20.12 8.08 8.79
N TYR A 4 19.01 7.36 8.80
CA TYR A 4 18.24 7.15 10.04
C TYR A 4 18.68 5.85 10.70
N HIS A 5 19.38 6.02 11.84
CA HIS A 5 19.77 4.92 12.71
C HIS A 5 18.63 4.66 13.69
N ILE A 6 17.86 3.59 13.50
CA ILE A 6 16.88 3.14 14.49
C ILE A 6 17.50 2.01 15.30
N SER A 7 17.92 2.36 16.51
CA SER A 7 18.41 1.39 17.49
C SER A 7 17.22 0.81 18.27
N ALA A 8 16.91 -0.45 18.07
CA ALA A 8 15.91 -1.17 18.86
C ALA A 8 16.54 -1.63 20.19
N LYS A 9 16.39 -0.84 21.25
CA LYS A 9 16.67 -1.30 22.62
C LYS A 9 15.45 -2.05 23.15
N LYS A 10 15.61 -3.34 23.39
CA LYS A 10 14.70 -4.18 24.17
C LYS A 10 14.46 -3.54 25.56
N LEU A 11 13.24 -3.12 25.84
CA LEU A 11 12.82 -2.77 27.18
C LEU A 11 11.86 -3.84 27.69
N ILE A 12 12.42 -4.80 28.42
CA ILE A 12 11.64 -5.74 29.24
C ILE A 12 11.37 -5.03 30.56
N THR A 13 10.15 -4.57 30.77
CA THR A 13 9.72 -4.08 32.09
C THR A 13 8.81 -5.12 32.71
N ARG A 14 9.32 -5.68 33.82
CA ARG A 14 8.61 -6.61 34.70
C ARG A 14 7.44 -5.87 35.34
N CYS A 15 6.23 -6.35 35.15
CA CYS A 15 5.07 -5.99 35.96
C CYS A 15 5.21 -6.67 37.31
N THR A 16 5.48 -5.90 38.36
CA THR A 16 5.29 -6.33 39.76
C THR A 16 3.87 -6.03 40.17
N PHE A 17 3.17 -7.10 40.46
CA PHE A 17 1.87 -7.13 41.09
C PHE A 17 2.00 -6.58 42.55
N SER A 18 1.30 -5.53 42.88
CA SER A 18 1.08 -5.15 44.29
C SER A 18 -0.41 -4.84 44.50
N MET A 19 -1.05 -5.78 45.16
CA MET A 19 -2.35 -5.58 45.81
C MET A 19 -2.21 -4.56 46.96
N LEU A 20 -3.09 -3.59 47.02
CA LEU A 20 -3.55 -3.06 48.31
C LEU A 20 -5.01 -2.62 48.21
N ALA A 21 -5.73 -3.03 49.24
CA ALA A 21 -7.15 -2.99 49.39
C ALA A 21 -7.70 -1.62 49.79
N ALA A 22 -8.97 -1.41 49.48
CA ALA A 22 -10.03 -0.74 50.19
C ALA A 22 -9.81 0.69 50.73
N SER A 23 -10.58 1.64 50.16
CA SER A 23 -11.33 2.59 51.01
C SER A 23 -12.54 3.13 50.24
N LEU A 24 -13.72 2.67 50.63
CA LEU A 24 -14.99 3.31 50.33
C LEU A 24 -15.05 4.64 51.09
N ILE A 25 -15.17 5.75 50.40
CA ILE A 25 -15.71 6.99 50.97
C ILE A 25 -16.80 7.49 50.01
N LEU A 26 -18.03 7.37 50.52
CA LEU A 26 -19.22 8.06 50.03
C LEU A 26 -18.96 9.57 50.05
N CYS A 27 -19.17 10.24 48.91
CA CYS A 27 -19.34 11.68 48.89
C CYS A 27 -20.51 12.05 47.96
N PRO A 28 -21.47 12.87 48.45
CA PRO A 28 -22.72 13.11 47.75
C PRO A 28 -22.56 14.02 46.54
N ALA A 29 -23.41 13.79 45.58
CA ALA A 29 -23.59 14.59 44.39
C ALA A 29 -23.87 16.07 44.69
N VAL A 30 -23.02 16.96 44.23
CA VAL A 30 -23.35 18.37 44.05
C VAL A 30 -23.42 18.61 42.54
N PHE A 31 -24.64 18.64 42.02
CA PHE A 31 -24.90 19.17 40.68
C PHE A 31 -24.73 20.70 40.75
N SER A 32 -23.54 21.17 40.47
CA SER A 32 -23.34 22.59 40.12
C SER A 32 -23.31 22.71 38.62
N GLY A 33 -24.39 23.18 38.06
CA GLY A 33 -24.45 23.59 36.65
C GLY A 33 -23.46 24.73 36.40
N CYS A 34 -22.39 24.44 35.71
CA CYS A 34 -21.57 25.48 35.10
C CYS A 34 -22.32 26.03 33.89
N SER A 35 -22.99 27.16 34.11
CA SER A 35 -23.38 28.07 33.05
C SER A 35 -22.08 28.61 32.40
N ALA A 36 -21.66 28.05 31.28
CA ALA A 36 -20.55 28.57 30.53
C ALA A 36 -20.96 29.94 29.98
N LYS A 37 -20.41 31.01 30.56
CA LYS A 37 -20.36 32.31 29.92
C LYS A 37 -19.65 32.13 28.59
N THR A 38 -20.40 32.34 27.53
CA THR A 38 -19.83 32.49 26.18
C THR A 38 -18.98 33.78 26.19
N GLU A 39 -17.70 33.64 26.47
CA GLU A 39 -16.76 34.69 26.13
C GLU A 39 -16.67 34.70 24.60
N ASN A 40 -17.09 35.82 24.02
CA ASN A 40 -16.83 36.16 22.64
C ASN A 40 -15.31 36.22 22.44
N VAL A 41 -14.70 35.08 22.17
CA VAL A 41 -13.40 35.08 21.50
C VAL A 41 -13.67 35.65 20.11
N LYS A 42 -13.21 36.85 19.89
CA LYS A 42 -13.08 37.41 18.55
C LYS A 42 -12.16 36.44 17.78
N ASN A 43 -12.77 35.51 17.10
CA ASN A 43 -12.08 34.82 16.00
C ASN A 43 -11.71 35.91 15.01
N THR A 44 -10.43 36.20 14.93
CA THR A 44 -9.84 36.76 13.72
C THR A 44 -10.11 35.77 12.63
N ASP A 45 -11.07 36.07 11.78
CA ASP A 45 -11.37 35.33 10.56
C ASP A 45 -10.11 35.31 9.65
N ALA A 46 -9.23 34.34 9.88
CA ALA A 46 -8.54 33.71 8.79
C ALA A 46 -9.60 32.80 8.16
N GLY A 47 -10.18 33.20 7.05
CA GLY A 47 -11.29 32.55 6.39
C GLY A 47 -11.02 31.06 6.22
N SER A 48 -11.54 30.26 7.13
CA SER A 48 -11.58 28.81 7.03
C SER A 48 -12.61 28.50 5.94
N GLN A 49 -12.13 28.36 4.72
CA GLN A 49 -12.97 27.82 3.64
C GLN A 49 -13.27 26.36 3.98
N ASP A 50 -14.51 25.93 3.78
CA ASP A 50 -14.86 24.53 3.92
C ASP A 50 -14.04 23.69 2.94
N PRO A 51 -13.52 22.53 3.38
CA PRO A 51 -12.73 21.68 2.49
C PRO A 51 -13.57 21.15 1.32
N ILE A 52 -12.95 21.08 0.16
CA ILE A 52 -13.57 20.46 -1.02
C ILE A 52 -13.09 19.01 -1.13
N SER A 53 -13.97 18.13 -1.59
CA SER A 53 -13.62 16.72 -1.78
C SER A 53 -14.25 16.14 -3.04
N ALA A 54 -13.62 15.09 -3.57
CA ALA A 54 -14.14 14.22 -4.61
C ALA A 54 -13.87 12.77 -4.25
N THR A 55 -14.84 11.90 -4.58
CA THR A 55 -14.71 10.44 -4.40
C THR A 55 -14.97 9.76 -5.73
N ALA A 56 -14.11 8.82 -6.09
CA ALA A 56 -14.28 7.98 -7.28
C ALA A 56 -13.76 6.56 -7.02
N ILE A 57 -14.22 5.59 -7.84
CA ILE A 57 -13.62 4.25 -7.85
C ILE A 57 -12.37 4.31 -8.73
N LYS A 58 -11.21 4.11 -8.11
CA LYS A 58 -9.89 4.12 -8.72
C LYS A 58 -9.02 3.06 -8.05
N LEU A 59 -8.05 2.50 -8.77
CA LEU A 59 -7.12 1.51 -8.22
C LEU A 59 -7.86 0.34 -7.53
N ASN A 60 -8.99 -0.08 -8.10
CA ASN A 60 -9.88 -1.12 -7.57
C ASN A 60 -10.46 -0.82 -6.16
N THR A 61 -10.51 0.44 -5.75
CA THR A 61 -11.04 0.85 -4.44
C THR A 61 -11.74 2.21 -4.53
N ALA A 62 -12.42 2.60 -3.45
CA ALA A 62 -12.94 3.95 -3.31
C ALA A 62 -11.82 4.90 -2.87
N VAL A 63 -11.46 5.84 -3.72
CA VAL A 63 -10.47 6.88 -3.45
C VAL A 63 -11.19 8.18 -3.17
N THR A 64 -10.92 8.80 -2.02
CA THR A 64 -11.42 10.15 -1.68
C THR A 64 -10.23 11.09 -1.52
N VAL A 65 -10.26 12.19 -2.25
CA VAL A 65 -9.30 13.29 -2.13
C VAL A 65 -10.01 14.48 -1.49
N THR A 66 -9.41 15.06 -0.45
CA THR A 66 -9.93 16.24 0.24
C THR A 66 -8.83 17.32 0.27
N ILE A 67 -9.19 18.54 -0.12
CA ILE A 67 -8.30 19.71 -0.13
C ILE A 67 -8.83 20.69 0.91
N TYR A 68 -7.97 21.08 1.86
CA TYR A 68 -8.33 21.92 3.01
C TYR A 68 -7.95 23.39 2.85
N ASP A 69 -7.03 23.70 1.95
CA ASP A 69 -6.38 25.00 1.81
C ASP A 69 -6.66 25.68 0.47
N SER A 70 -7.52 25.08 -0.36
CA SER A 70 -7.90 25.63 -1.67
C SER A 70 -9.33 25.25 -2.04
N GLN A 71 -9.98 26.10 -2.83
CA GLN A 71 -11.28 25.84 -3.45
C GLN A 71 -11.15 25.47 -4.93
N ASP A 72 -9.94 25.24 -5.40
CA ASP A 72 -9.67 24.88 -6.78
C ASP A 72 -10.06 23.42 -7.05
N ARG A 73 -11.17 23.24 -7.76
CA ARG A 73 -11.68 21.92 -8.14
C ARG A 73 -10.84 21.23 -9.23
N GLU A 74 -10.02 21.99 -9.95
CA GLU A 74 -9.12 21.43 -10.96
C GLU A 74 -8.08 20.51 -10.30
N LEU A 75 -7.57 20.88 -9.11
CA LEU A 75 -6.67 20.04 -8.32
C LEU A 75 -7.29 18.66 -7.97
N LEU A 76 -8.59 18.60 -7.67
CA LEU A 76 -9.27 17.32 -7.45
C LEU A 76 -9.27 16.46 -8.72
N THR A 77 -9.51 17.09 -9.87
CA THR A 77 -9.49 16.41 -11.17
C THR A 77 -8.09 15.92 -11.51
N GLU A 78 -7.06 16.73 -11.26
CA GLU A 78 -5.67 16.34 -11.47
C GLU A 78 -5.27 15.15 -10.59
N CYS A 79 -5.67 15.14 -9.32
CA CYS A 79 -5.44 14.00 -8.41
C CYS A 79 -6.10 12.72 -8.94
N MET A 80 -7.34 12.79 -9.43
CA MET A 80 -8.05 11.64 -9.99
C MET A 80 -7.39 11.15 -11.30
N ASN A 81 -6.95 12.06 -12.15
CA ASN A 81 -6.21 11.75 -13.37
C ASN A 81 -4.85 11.09 -13.06
N LEU A 82 -4.22 11.48 -11.95
CA LEU A 82 -2.99 10.85 -11.48
C LEU A 82 -3.24 9.39 -11.05
N CYS A 83 -4.36 9.11 -10.39
CA CYS A 83 -4.77 7.73 -10.08
C CYS A 83 -4.93 6.91 -11.37
N ASP A 84 -5.62 7.44 -12.39
CA ASP A 84 -5.79 6.78 -13.69
C ASP A 84 -4.45 6.49 -14.37
N LYS A 85 -3.55 7.48 -14.33
CA LYS A 85 -2.20 7.30 -14.90
C LYS A 85 -1.45 6.15 -14.23
N TYR A 86 -1.47 6.07 -12.90
CA TYR A 86 -0.78 5.02 -12.18
C TYR A 86 -1.48 3.65 -12.28
N GLU A 87 -2.81 3.63 -12.42
CA GLU A 87 -3.53 2.39 -12.70
C GLU A 87 -3.09 1.76 -14.04
N LYS A 88 -2.89 2.58 -15.08
CA LYS A 88 -2.36 2.12 -16.39
C LYS A 88 -0.91 1.61 -16.32
N ILE A 89 -0.16 1.99 -15.30
CA ILE A 89 1.21 1.49 -15.13
C ILE A 89 1.23 0.27 -14.20
N PHE A 90 0.52 0.31 -13.08
CA PHE A 90 0.72 -0.59 -11.95
C PHE A 90 -0.39 -1.62 -11.75
N SER A 91 -1.49 -1.56 -12.48
CA SER A 91 -2.57 -2.53 -12.30
C SER A 91 -2.11 -3.93 -12.67
N ARG A 92 -2.37 -4.88 -11.77
CA ARG A 92 -2.14 -6.31 -12.02
C ARG A 92 -3.28 -6.95 -12.83
N THR A 93 -4.45 -6.31 -12.88
CA THR A 93 -5.70 -6.89 -13.39
C THR A 93 -6.25 -6.20 -14.64
N ALA A 94 -5.87 -4.93 -14.88
CA ALA A 94 -6.26 -4.22 -16.09
C ALA A 94 -5.34 -4.64 -17.25
N ASP A 95 -5.91 -5.22 -18.30
CA ASP A 95 -5.18 -5.79 -19.45
C ASP A 95 -4.43 -4.74 -20.28
N ASP A 96 -4.83 -3.48 -20.22
CA ASP A 96 -4.17 -2.36 -20.85
C ASP A 96 -3.05 -1.73 -19.99
N SER A 97 -2.77 -2.27 -18.79
CA SER A 97 -1.71 -1.77 -17.92
C SER A 97 -0.34 -2.37 -18.24
N GLU A 98 0.70 -1.57 -18.02
CA GLU A 98 2.07 -1.98 -18.31
C GLU A 98 2.51 -3.20 -17.47
N LEU A 99 2.17 -3.21 -16.17
CA LEU A 99 2.49 -4.34 -15.29
C LEU A 99 1.76 -5.62 -15.68
N TYR A 100 0.49 -5.51 -16.10
CA TYR A 100 -0.26 -6.66 -16.60
C TYR A 100 0.42 -7.25 -17.84
N GLN A 101 0.72 -6.41 -18.84
CA GLN A 101 1.36 -6.82 -20.08
C GLN A 101 2.76 -7.42 -19.84
N LEU A 102 3.55 -6.83 -18.95
CA LEU A 102 4.83 -7.40 -18.52
C LEU A 102 4.64 -8.80 -17.93
N ASN A 103 3.72 -8.92 -17.00
CA ASN A 103 3.44 -10.19 -16.33
C ASN A 103 2.91 -11.27 -17.28
N HIS A 104 2.20 -10.90 -18.33
CA HIS A 104 1.66 -11.83 -19.34
C HIS A 104 2.57 -12.00 -20.56
N ARG A 105 3.77 -11.38 -20.55
CA ARG A 105 4.73 -11.41 -21.66
C ARG A 105 4.15 -10.87 -22.97
N GLU A 106 3.28 -9.88 -22.86
CA GLU A 106 2.63 -9.21 -24.00
C GLU A 106 3.46 -8.04 -24.55
N LEU A 107 4.44 -7.57 -23.75
CA LEU A 107 5.41 -6.58 -24.21
C LEU A 107 6.40 -7.21 -25.19
N THR A 108 6.98 -6.40 -26.08
CA THR A 108 8.03 -6.85 -26.99
C THR A 108 9.35 -7.02 -26.22
N PRO A 109 9.97 -8.21 -26.24
CA PRO A 109 11.27 -8.40 -25.62
C PRO A 109 12.36 -7.51 -26.22
N VAL A 110 13.33 -7.14 -25.40
CA VAL A 110 14.53 -6.45 -25.87
C VAL A 110 15.27 -7.32 -26.87
N LYS A 111 15.73 -6.73 -27.99
CA LYS A 111 16.43 -7.47 -29.06
C LYS A 111 17.61 -8.27 -28.51
N GLY A 112 17.58 -9.57 -28.74
CA GLY A 112 18.64 -10.50 -28.31
C GLY A 112 18.42 -11.10 -26.93
N THR A 113 17.25 -10.85 -26.29
CA THR A 113 16.83 -11.47 -25.03
C THR A 113 15.48 -12.15 -25.21
N GLU A 114 15.16 -13.13 -24.35
CA GLU A 114 13.87 -13.83 -24.37
C GLU A 114 12.88 -13.24 -23.32
N ASP A 115 13.38 -12.85 -22.15
CA ASP A 115 12.58 -12.46 -20.98
C ASP A 115 13.00 -11.09 -20.40
N THR A 116 13.57 -10.22 -21.21
CA THR A 116 13.91 -8.85 -20.78
C THR A 116 13.06 -7.85 -21.54
N TYR A 117 12.41 -6.96 -20.84
CA TYR A 117 11.47 -5.99 -21.39
C TYR A 117 11.84 -4.58 -20.99
N GLN A 118 11.69 -3.64 -21.91
CA GLN A 118 11.78 -2.22 -21.58
C GLN A 118 10.48 -1.76 -20.95
N VAL A 119 10.58 -1.05 -19.84
CA VAL A 119 9.43 -0.56 -19.07
C VAL A 119 9.58 0.92 -18.75
N SER A 120 8.49 1.54 -18.30
CA SER A 120 8.51 2.92 -17.84
C SER A 120 9.41 3.08 -16.59
N ALA A 121 9.96 4.27 -16.40
CA ALA A 121 10.78 4.60 -15.24
C ALA A 121 10.02 4.35 -13.92
N SER A 122 8.72 4.67 -13.89
CA SER A 122 7.86 4.46 -12.72
C SER A 122 7.71 2.99 -12.37
N LEU A 123 7.55 2.11 -13.37
CA LEU A 123 7.45 0.67 -13.12
C LEU A 123 8.79 0.09 -12.69
N ALA A 124 9.90 0.48 -13.34
CA ALA A 124 11.24 0.05 -12.95
C ALA A 124 11.57 0.46 -11.50
N GLU A 125 11.23 1.69 -11.10
CA GLU A 125 11.42 2.17 -9.73
C GLU A 125 10.58 1.37 -8.72
N LEU A 126 9.30 1.10 -9.02
CA LEU A 126 8.43 0.33 -8.15
C LEU A 126 8.96 -1.09 -7.94
N VAL A 127 9.34 -1.77 -9.02
CA VAL A 127 9.90 -3.13 -8.94
C VAL A 127 11.21 -3.13 -8.17
N SER A 128 12.10 -2.16 -8.41
CA SER A 128 13.36 -2.01 -7.67
C SER A 128 13.10 -1.86 -6.16
N LYS A 129 12.18 -0.99 -5.75
CA LYS A 129 11.78 -0.86 -4.33
C LYS A 129 11.20 -2.15 -3.76
N GLY A 130 10.38 -2.86 -4.53
CA GLY A 130 9.86 -4.16 -4.12
C GLY A 130 10.96 -5.17 -3.86
N LEU A 131 11.98 -5.23 -4.71
CA LEU A 131 13.16 -6.07 -4.51
C LEU A 131 13.96 -5.67 -3.26
N ASP A 132 14.16 -4.37 -3.01
CA ASP A 132 14.82 -3.88 -1.81
C ASP A 132 14.10 -4.34 -0.54
N TYR A 133 12.75 -4.29 -0.51
CA TYR A 133 11.97 -4.80 0.60
C TYR A 133 11.99 -6.33 0.71
N SER A 134 12.05 -7.05 -0.40
CA SER A 134 12.22 -8.50 -0.39
C SER A 134 13.54 -8.91 0.24
N VAL A 135 14.62 -8.21 -0.10
CA VAL A 135 15.94 -8.41 0.52
C VAL A 135 15.93 -8.01 2.00
N LEU A 136 15.39 -6.83 2.34
CA LEU A 136 15.34 -6.32 3.71
C LEU A 136 14.58 -7.24 4.66
N SER A 137 13.54 -7.90 4.18
CA SER A 137 12.70 -8.83 4.94
C SER A 137 13.21 -10.28 4.91
N GLU A 138 14.35 -10.54 4.27
CA GLU A 138 14.88 -11.89 4.08
C GLU A 138 13.86 -12.83 3.39
N GLY A 139 13.06 -12.29 2.47
CA GLY A 139 12.04 -13.01 1.71
C GLY A 139 10.70 -13.18 2.43
N ALA A 140 10.50 -12.62 3.63
CA ALA A 140 9.19 -12.60 4.28
C ALA A 140 8.17 -11.75 3.50
N PHE A 141 8.63 -10.73 2.79
CA PHE A 141 7.92 -10.05 1.71
C PHE A 141 8.56 -10.47 0.39
N ASP A 142 7.78 -10.99 -0.54
CA ASP A 142 8.27 -11.39 -1.86
C ASP A 142 7.36 -10.83 -2.95
N ILE A 143 7.91 -9.96 -3.82
CA ILE A 143 7.14 -9.38 -4.94
C ILE A 143 6.77 -10.41 -6.01
N ALA A 144 7.37 -11.60 -6.00
CA ALA A 144 7.05 -12.72 -6.90
C ALA A 144 5.97 -13.66 -6.35
N ILE A 145 5.21 -13.26 -5.30
CA ILE A 145 4.23 -14.10 -4.58
C ILE A 145 2.98 -14.45 -5.42
N GLU A 146 2.76 -13.84 -6.55
CA GLU A 146 1.54 -13.96 -7.34
C GLU A 146 1.17 -15.41 -7.73
N PRO A 147 2.09 -16.30 -8.13
CA PRO A 147 1.76 -17.69 -8.44
C PRO A 147 1.11 -18.45 -7.27
N LEU A 148 1.40 -18.02 -6.03
CA LEU A 148 0.81 -18.59 -4.83
C LEU A 148 -0.54 -17.92 -4.51
N THR A 149 -0.61 -16.59 -4.50
CA THR A 149 -1.82 -15.85 -4.10
C THR A 149 -2.98 -16.04 -5.07
N SER A 150 -2.71 -16.24 -6.35
CA SER A 150 -3.73 -16.49 -7.37
C SER A 150 -4.50 -17.80 -7.17
N LEU A 151 -3.96 -18.74 -6.36
CA LEU A 151 -4.64 -20.01 -6.08
C LEU A 151 -5.89 -19.84 -5.21
N TRP A 152 -5.99 -18.75 -4.41
CA TRP A 152 -7.12 -18.55 -3.49
C TRP A 152 -8.35 -17.96 -4.16
N ASP A 153 -8.21 -17.24 -5.27
CA ASP A 153 -9.30 -16.58 -5.98
C ASP A 153 -10.33 -15.93 -5.03
N PHE A 154 -9.84 -14.97 -4.24
CA PHE A 154 -10.67 -14.27 -3.21
C PHE A 154 -11.87 -13.52 -3.77
N THR A 155 -11.93 -13.31 -5.09
CA THR A 155 -13.02 -12.65 -5.79
C THR A 155 -14.07 -13.61 -6.35
N ALA A 156 -13.83 -14.92 -6.28
CA ALA A 156 -14.78 -15.93 -6.71
C ALA A 156 -16.06 -15.90 -5.86
N GLU A 157 -17.19 -16.26 -6.45
CA GLU A 157 -18.48 -16.37 -5.74
C GLU A 157 -18.40 -17.36 -4.54
N ASN A 158 -17.59 -18.41 -4.68
CA ASN A 158 -17.35 -19.44 -3.65
C ASN A 158 -15.83 -19.68 -3.49
N PRO A 159 -15.09 -18.81 -2.78
CA PRO A 159 -13.68 -18.97 -2.56
C PRO A 159 -13.38 -20.28 -1.85
N LYS A 160 -12.33 -21.00 -2.28
CA LYS A 160 -11.92 -22.28 -1.68
C LYS A 160 -10.46 -22.23 -1.28
N VAL A 161 -10.15 -22.92 -0.19
CA VAL A 161 -8.75 -23.16 0.17
C VAL A 161 -8.13 -24.08 -0.89
N PRO A 162 -6.99 -23.69 -1.49
CA PRO A 162 -6.31 -24.54 -2.47
C PRO A 162 -5.86 -25.87 -1.87
N LYS A 163 -5.72 -26.88 -2.71
CA LYS A 163 -5.13 -28.17 -2.30
C LYS A 163 -3.64 -27.96 -2.00
N ASP A 164 -3.14 -28.66 -0.97
CA ASP A 164 -1.72 -28.60 -0.58
C ASP A 164 -0.76 -28.89 -1.76
N SER A 165 -1.13 -29.82 -2.65
CA SER A 165 -0.33 -30.13 -3.83
C SER A 165 -0.15 -28.93 -4.78
N LEU A 166 -1.17 -28.06 -4.92
CA LEU A 166 -1.09 -26.85 -5.73
C LEU A 166 -0.21 -25.79 -5.04
N ILE A 167 -0.36 -25.66 -3.72
CA ILE A 167 0.48 -24.78 -2.91
C ILE A 167 1.95 -25.17 -3.05
N GLN A 168 2.27 -26.45 -2.85
CA GLN A 168 3.64 -26.97 -2.97
C GLN A 168 4.22 -26.78 -4.39
N ALA A 169 3.39 -26.88 -5.42
CA ALA A 169 3.82 -26.64 -6.82
C ALA A 169 4.05 -25.14 -7.12
N ALA A 170 3.37 -24.23 -6.41
CA ALA A 170 3.50 -22.80 -6.61
C ALA A 170 4.67 -22.19 -5.83
N LEU A 171 4.99 -22.70 -4.64
CA LEU A 171 6.05 -22.17 -3.78
C LEU A 171 7.41 -21.97 -4.47
N PRO A 172 7.94 -22.90 -5.27
CA PRO A 172 9.23 -22.72 -5.95
C PRO A 172 9.24 -21.58 -6.97
N LYS A 173 8.06 -21.12 -7.41
CA LYS A 173 7.91 -20.00 -8.35
C LYS A 173 7.91 -18.65 -7.66
N CYS A 174 7.62 -18.61 -6.37
CA CYS A 174 7.67 -17.43 -5.52
C CYS A 174 9.11 -17.20 -5.07
N ASN A 175 9.88 -16.49 -5.89
CA ASN A 175 11.29 -16.22 -5.61
C ASN A 175 11.69 -14.90 -6.26
N TYR A 176 11.81 -13.84 -5.46
CA TYR A 176 12.21 -12.52 -5.94
C TYR A 176 13.61 -12.49 -6.59
N HIS A 177 14.49 -13.44 -6.29
CA HIS A 177 15.79 -13.56 -6.95
C HIS A 177 15.67 -13.86 -8.46
N ASN A 178 14.51 -14.29 -8.94
CA ASN A 178 14.26 -14.51 -10.36
C ASN A 178 13.88 -13.21 -11.11
N ILE A 179 13.68 -12.11 -10.38
CA ILE A 179 13.37 -10.80 -10.96
C ILE A 179 14.64 -9.96 -10.95
N SER A 180 14.94 -9.33 -12.07
CA SER A 180 16.04 -8.37 -12.19
C SER A 180 15.53 -7.06 -12.78
N VAL A 181 16.10 -5.94 -12.32
CA VAL A 181 15.80 -4.61 -12.83
C VAL A 181 17.10 -3.87 -13.10
N ASP A 182 17.21 -3.31 -14.29
CA ASP A 182 18.21 -2.31 -14.64
C ASP A 182 17.52 -0.94 -14.69
N THR A 183 17.69 -0.15 -13.66
CA THR A 183 17.07 1.18 -13.56
C THR A 183 17.73 2.21 -14.47
N CYS A 184 18.95 1.98 -14.94
CA CYS A 184 19.62 2.86 -15.89
C CYS A 184 19.08 2.68 -17.31
N LEU A 185 18.79 1.44 -17.70
CA LEU A 185 18.27 1.08 -19.01
C LEU A 185 16.76 0.87 -19.02
N LEU A 186 16.10 0.94 -17.84
CA LEU A 186 14.66 0.69 -17.65
C LEU A 186 14.23 -0.69 -18.14
N TYR A 187 15.06 -1.70 -17.88
CA TYR A 187 14.78 -3.09 -18.24
C TYR A 187 14.40 -3.90 -17.02
N THR A 188 13.45 -4.81 -17.19
CA THR A 188 13.04 -5.76 -16.16
C THR A 188 12.77 -7.12 -16.77
N SER A 189 12.98 -8.17 -16.00
CA SER A 189 12.50 -9.52 -16.29
C SER A 189 11.37 -9.89 -15.32
N PRO A 190 10.24 -10.41 -15.80
CA PRO A 190 9.13 -10.81 -14.95
C PRO A 190 9.46 -12.09 -14.18
N SER A 191 8.71 -12.32 -13.08
CA SER A 191 8.74 -13.59 -12.36
C SER A 191 8.32 -14.76 -13.27
N PRO A 192 8.87 -15.97 -13.09
CA PRO A 192 8.43 -17.15 -13.80
C PRO A 192 6.95 -17.41 -13.58
N ARG A 193 6.15 -17.39 -14.64
CA ARG A 193 4.75 -17.81 -14.60
C ARG A 193 4.56 -19.23 -15.10
N ASP A 194 3.47 -19.84 -14.65
CA ASP A 194 2.97 -21.04 -15.31
C ASP A 194 2.51 -20.70 -16.72
N THR A 195 3.18 -21.25 -17.72
CA THR A 195 2.60 -21.40 -19.04
C THR A 195 1.52 -22.47 -18.93
N ARG A 196 0.27 -22.05 -18.81
CA ARG A 196 -0.88 -22.94 -18.98
C ARG A 196 -1.12 -23.22 -20.44
#